data_ccad84c14fa29f0565b42474f64f0de7
#
_entry.id   ccad84c14fa29f0565b42474f64f0de7
#
_cell.length_a   1.000
_cell.length_b   1.000
_cell.length_c   1.000
_cell.angle_alpha   90.00
_cell.angle_beta   90.00
_cell.angle_gamma   90.00
#
_symmetry.space_group_name_H-M   'P 1'
#
loop_
_entity.id
_entity.type
_entity.pdbx_description
1 polymer ?
#
loop_
_entity_poly.entity_id
_entity_poly.type
_entity_poly.pdbx_seq_one_letter_code
_entity_poly.pdbx_strand_id
1 'polypeptide(L)'
;MYIKPSVYWAWYSTILAIVVISLVIIHVARKHLKRQQRMRGDMIHRMLLVNHNNTPYTRHDLETGIPNEDQWKCEICDHCNNVTKMSCVLCGTERGFSLTATLLGTSRESMASQVGRQSTLRRDSVTMTASTRLSFVDRNKAFKIRRLNARQDAARNRKEWVRQVGTDGRGYWTRNREQSTEGFVARVVPSHEPNELRLTFAPTSKTDALLSFDGNAIHAQDLEILHVVAAMPFQEKYAWFVEQTSGLLKTWKDGRLKIKVHRDNVLVESFEQVLGMQRQHIYMPLRIEFIGETGLDAGGLEREWFSILTAELFDESLGLFQPCHKDVGAFYIDPNSAEITKDHLLYFKATGRLLGRALLSGHLLTARPCLPLLKHILGVPICFNDIQYLDPQKYSSLRWVEENANVDCLDLYFSATEICQGNKPVEVDLKPNGRNILVTDDNKAEYLQLTLRYLMLDRCAAQLQNLLVGLFEVIPQEMLMVFDYQELELVLCGVPDIDVDDWKANTQYSHELVSSPVLAWFWDVVTELSSEDKARLLQFATGSSRTPIQGFKALVSYDGQICPFALQGVPFSDTAYPRAHTCFNRIDLPLYKSKDQLRDVLTVVINTEITGFTEE
;
A
#
# COMPACT_ATOMS: atom_id res chain seq x y z
N MET A 1 42.11 -55.81 20.94
CA MET A 1 40.82 -56.30 20.43
C MET A 1 40.76 -56.00 18.94
N TYR A 2 41.12 -56.95 18.07
CA TYR A 2 41.14 -56.76 16.63
C TYR A 2 39.71 -56.91 16.10
N ILE A 3 39.14 -55.81 15.60
CA ILE A 3 37.83 -55.84 14.90
C ILE A 3 38.05 -56.53 13.55
N LYS A 4 37.29 -57.59 13.27
CA LYS A 4 37.41 -58.33 12.00
C LYS A 4 37.21 -57.41 10.78
N PRO A 5 38.03 -57.50 9.75
CA PRO A 5 37.94 -56.68 8.54
C PRO A 5 36.54 -56.65 7.88
N SER A 6 35.76 -57.71 8.01
CA SER A 6 34.40 -57.82 7.53
C SER A 6 33.41 -56.81 8.15
N VAL A 7 33.68 -56.35 9.41
CA VAL A 7 32.83 -55.37 10.09
C VAL A 7 33.11 -53.97 9.56
N TYR A 8 34.35 -53.65 9.24
CA TYR A 8 34.72 -52.35 8.62
C TYR A 8 34.08 -52.18 7.24
N TRP A 9 34.06 -53.22 6.41
CA TRP A 9 33.41 -53.16 5.10
C TRP A 9 31.89 -53.01 5.21
N ALA A 10 31.23 -53.61 6.17
CA ALA A 10 29.81 -53.46 6.43
C ALA A 10 29.46 -52.02 6.85
N TRP A 11 30.25 -51.42 7.75
CA TRP A 11 30.08 -50.01 8.18
C TRP A 11 30.33 -49.05 7.02
N TYR A 12 31.36 -49.26 6.21
CA TYR A 12 31.68 -48.40 5.08
C TYR A 12 30.58 -48.46 3.99
N SER A 13 30.03 -49.63 3.73
CA SER A 13 28.93 -49.78 2.78
C SER A 13 27.63 -49.14 3.29
N THR A 14 27.33 -49.21 4.58
CA THR A 14 26.15 -48.52 5.15
C THR A 14 26.28 -47.00 5.11
N ILE A 15 27.45 -46.46 5.46
CA ILE A 15 27.71 -45.02 5.37
C ILE A 15 27.61 -44.54 3.92
N LEU A 16 28.21 -45.28 2.98
CA LEU A 16 28.15 -44.96 1.56
C LEU A 16 26.70 -44.97 1.05
N ALA A 17 25.90 -45.96 1.47
CA ALA A 17 24.49 -46.04 1.11
C ALA A 17 23.68 -44.86 1.67
N ILE A 18 23.92 -44.46 2.91
CA ILE A 18 23.28 -43.26 3.53
C ILE A 18 23.65 -42.00 2.76
N VAL A 19 24.90 -41.80 2.41
CA VAL A 19 25.35 -40.63 1.63
C VAL A 19 24.70 -40.61 0.24
N VAL A 20 24.65 -41.74 -0.45
CA VAL A 20 24.00 -41.84 -1.77
C VAL A 20 22.50 -41.57 -1.67
N ILE A 21 21.81 -42.15 -0.67
CA ILE A 21 20.39 -41.87 -0.43
C ILE A 21 20.15 -40.40 -0.15
N SER A 22 20.98 -39.77 0.70
CA SER A 22 20.89 -38.34 1.01
C SER A 22 21.08 -37.48 -0.23
N LEU A 23 22.07 -37.79 -1.08
CA LEU A 23 22.29 -37.09 -2.35
C LEU A 23 21.11 -37.24 -3.33
N VAL A 24 20.51 -38.42 -3.38
CA VAL A 24 19.31 -38.66 -4.20
C VAL A 24 18.12 -37.87 -3.67
N ILE A 25 17.91 -37.85 -2.36
CA ILE A 25 16.84 -37.04 -1.73
C ILE A 25 17.03 -35.56 -2.03
N ILE A 26 18.25 -35.04 -1.86
CA ILE A 26 18.59 -33.65 -2.18
C ILE A 26 18.35 -33.35 -3.67
N HIS A 27 18.75 -34.28 -4.56
CA HIS A 27 18.53 -34.11 -5.99
C HIS A 27 17.05 -34.08 -6.37
N VAL A 28 16.27 -34.98 -5.80
CA VAL A 28 14.81 -35.06 -6.00
C VAL A 28 14.12 -33.81 -5.45
N ALA A 29 14.51 -33.37 -4.25
CA ALA A 29 13.99 -32.13 -3.64
C ALA A 29 14.30 -30.90 -4.50
N ARG A 30 15.55 -30.77 -5.00
CA ARG A 30 15.94 -29.68 -5.92
C ARG A 30 15.15 -29.72 -7.24
N LYS A 31 14.93 -30.94 -7.80
CA LYS A 31 14.14 -31.09 -9.02
C LYS A 31 12.68 -30.74 -8.79
N HIS A 32 12.13 -31.14 -7.65
CA HIS A 32 10.75 -30.77 -7.25
C HIS A 32 10.60 -29.27 -7.04
N LEU A 33 11.56 -28.62 -6.38
CA LEU A 33 11.56 -27.16 -6.16
C LEU A 33 11.63 -26.39 -7.48
N LYS A 34 12.54 -26.79 -8.40
CA LYS A 34 12.63 -26.20 -9.75
C LYS A 34 11.35 -26.43 -10.56
N ARG A 35 10.70 -27.59 -10.41
CA ARG A 35 9.42 -27.88 -11.07
C ARG A 35 8.30 -26.99 -10.52
N GLN A 36 8.26 -26.77 -9.19
CA GLN A 36 7.30 -25.85 -8.55
C GLN A 36 7.53 -24.41 -8.98
N GLN A 37 8.80 -23.96 -9.06
CA GLN A 37 9.12 -22.62 -9.54
C GLN A 37 8.70 -22.41 -10.99
N ARG A 38 8.97 -23.41 -11.88
CA ARG A 38 8.49 -23.36 -13.28
C ARG A 38 6.98 -23.36 -13.36
N MET A 39 6.29 -24.21 -12.59
CA MET A 39 4.82 -24.24 -12.57
C MET A 39 4.23 -22.93 -12.08
N ARG A 40 4.88 -22.24 -11.12
CA ARG A 40 4.47 -20.90 -10.66
C ARG A 40 4.67 -19.85 -11.75
N GLY A 41 5.82 -19.85 -12.41
CA GLY A 41 6.09 -18.99 -13.56
C GLY A 41 5.07 -19.19 -14.69
N ASP A 42 4.82 -20.46 -15.06
CA ASP A 42 3.83 -20.82 -16.09
C ASP A 42 2.39 -20.43 -15.67
N MET A 43 2.07 -20.52 -14.37
CA MET A 43 0.77 -20.11 -13.85
C MET A 43 0.61 -18.61 -13.92
N ILE A 44 1.60 -17.85 -13.47
CA ILE A 44 1.59 -16.37 -13.55
C ILE A 44 1.51 -15.94 -15.01
N HIS A 45 2.32 -16.51 -15.87
CA HIS A 45 2.30 -16.24 -17.30
C HIS A 45 0.91 -16.47 -17.91
N ARG A 46 0.25 -17.61 -17.59
CA ARG A 46 -1.13 -17.89 -18.03
C ARG A 46 -2.12 -16.87 -17.46
N MET A 47 -1.99 -16.52 -16.19
CA MET A 47 -2.88 -15.55 -15.54
C MET A 47 -2.78 -14.15 -16.15
N LEU A 48 -1.57 -13.71 -16.52
CA LEU A 48 -1.36 -12.42 -17.14
C LEU A 48 -1.82 -12.36 -18.60
N LEU A 49 -1.90 -13.51 -19.29
CA LEU A 49 -2.19 -13.58 -20.72
C LEU A 49 -3.63 -13.99 -21.06
N VAL A 50 -4.46 -14.35 -20.07
CA VAL A 50 -5.78 -14.93 -20.32
C VAL A 50 -6.87 -14.13 -19.64
N ASN A 51 -7.93 -13.80 -20.36
CA ASN A 51 -9.11 -13.11 -19.86
C ASN A 51 -10.09 -14.06 -19.13
N HIS A 52 -11.17 -13.51 -18.59
CA HIS A 52 -12.22 -14.24 -17.85
C HIS A 52 -12.78 -15.46 -18.61
N ASN A 53 -12.80 -15.43 -19.95
CA ASN A 53 -13.25 -16.54 -20.80
C ASN A 53 -12.15 -17.56 -21.14
N ASN A 54 -11.00 -17.49 -20.44
CA ASN A 54 -9.83 -18.35 -20.69
C ASN A 54 -9.22 -18.17 -22.09
N THR A 55 -9.45 -17.01 -22.71
CA THR A 55 -8.85 -16.60 -23.99
C THR A 55 -7.73 -15.61 -23.74
N PRO A 56 -6.63 -15.60 -24.53
CA PRO A 56 -5.58 -14.61 -24.40
C PRO A 56 -6.13 -13.19 -24.55
N TYR A 57 -5.70 -12.26 -23.69
CA TYR A 57 -5.99 -10.85 -23.88
C TYR A 57 -5.39 -10.38 -25.21
N THR A 58 -6.22 -9.76 -26.03
CA THR A 58 -5.74 -9.05 -27.20
C THR A 58 -5.45 -7.60 -26.82
N ARG A 59 -4.53 -6.96 -27.54
CA ARG A 59 -4.26 -5.53 -27.35
C ARG A 59 -5.54 -4.68 -27.50
N HIS A 60 -6.42 -5.10 -28.38
CA HIS A 60 -7.72 -4.48 -28.60
C HIS A 60 -8.61 -4.57 -27.35
N ASP A 61 -8.67 -5.73 -26.67
CA ASP A 61 -9.46 -5.92 -25.43
C ASP A 61 -8.98 -5.01 -24.29
N LEU A 62 -7.67 -4.69 -24.26
CA LEU A 62 -7.05 -3.84 -23.26
C LEU A 62 -7.13 -2.34 -23.59
N GLU A 63 -7.21 -1.98 -24.90
CA GLU A 63 -7.28 -0.60 -25.39
C GLU A 63 -8.71 -0.08 -25.55
N THR A 64 -9.71 -0.95 -25.70
CA THR A 64 -11.13 -0.59 -25.86
C THR A 64 -11.88 -0.38 -24.55
N GLY A 65 -11.14 -0.12 -23.46
CA GLY A 65 -11.73 0.34 -22.21
C GLY A 65 -12.72 1.47 -22.49
N ILE A 66 -14.00 1.26 -22.16
CA ILE A 66 -15.14 2.15 -22.44
C ILE A 66 -14.78 3.58 -22.05
N PRO A 67 -14.80 4.56 -22.95
CA PRO A 67 -14.63 5.96 -22.59
C PRO A 67 -15.74 6.31 -21.61
N ASN A 68 -15.38 6.43 -20.35
CA ASN A 68 -16.35 6.81 -19.32
C ASN A 68 -16.54 8.33 -19.46
N GLU A 69 -17.59 8.75 -20.18
CA GLU A 69 -17.94 10.16 -20.39
C GLU A 69 -18.16 10.91 -19.06
N ASP A 70 -18.29 10.17 -17.96
CA ASP A 70 -18.56 10.69 -16.62
C ASP A 70 -17.31 10.78 -15.72
N GLN A 71 -16.16 11.18 -16.27
CA GLN A 71 -14.93 11.38 -15.51
C GLN A 71 -14.36 12.78 -15.66
N TRP A 72 -13.69 13.27 -14.61
CA TRP A 72 -12.89 14.50 -14.67
C TRP A 72 -11.44 14.23 -14.31
N LYS A 73 -10.51 14.87 -15.03
CA LYS A 73 -9.09 14.72 -14.84
C LYS A 73 -8.54 15.80 -13.91
N CYS A 74 -7.78 15.38 -12.88
CA CYS A 74 -7.14 16.31 -11.96
C CYS A 74 -5.94 17.01 -12.62
N GLU A 75 -5.88 18.34 -12.58
CA GLU A 75 -4.76 19.10 -13.16
C GLU A 75 -3.43 18.98 -12.40
N ILE A 76 -3.45 18.52 -11.14
CA ILE A 76 -2.22 18.33 -10.35
C ILE A 76 -1.56 16.99 -10.65
N CYS A 77 -2.33 15.89 -10.65
CA CYS A 77 -1.78 14.54 -10.67
C CYS A 77 -2.23 13.69 -11.86
N ASP A 78 -3.00 14.27 -12.77
CA ASP A 78 -3.54 13.59 -13.97
C ASP A 78 -4.44 12.37 -13.66
N HIS A 79 -4.89 12.22 -12.40
CA HIS A 79 -5.81 11.15 -12.02
C HIS A 79 -7.22 11.42 -12.55
N CYS A 80 -7.84 10.38 -13.12
CA CYS A 80 -9.24 10.44 -13.58
C CYS A 80 -10.17 10.10 -12.41
N ASN A 81 -11.02 11.04 -12.03
CA ASN A 81 -11.97 10.89 -10.94
C ASN A 81 -13.39 10.78 -11.50
N ASN A 82 -14.27 10.06 -10.81
CA ASN A 82 -15.68 10.04 -11.15
C ASN A 82 -16.27 11.46 -11.05
N VAL A 83 -17.22 11.80 -11.93
CA VAL A 83 -17.86 13.12 -11.99
C VAL A 83 -18.56 13.51 -10.69
N THR A 84 -19.03 12.52 -9.91
CA THR A 84 -19.67 12.74 -8.60
C THR A 84 -18.69 13.22 -7.54
N LYS A 85 -17.39 12.98 -7.69
CA LYS A 85 -16.38 13.39 -6.70
C LYS A 85 -16.03 14.88 -6.85
N MET A 86 -16.15 15.62 -5.76
CA MET A 86 -15.83 17.04 -5.72
C MET A 86 -14.35 17.32 -5.48
N SER A 87 -13.60 16.32 -5.02
CA SER A 87 -12.15 16.38 -4.85
C SER A 87 -11.47 15.15 -5.47
N CYS A 88 -10.20 15.31 -5.85
CA CYS A 88 -9.41 14.22 -6.38
C CYS A 88 -9.10 13.19 -5.28
N VAL A 89 -9.49 11.94 -5.48
CA VAL A 89 -9.28 10.85 -4.49
C VAL A 89 -7.79 10.58 -4.22
N LEU A 90 -6.92 10.88 -5.19
CA LEU A 90 -5.49 10.66 -5.07
C LEU A 90 -4.78 11.78 -4.31
N CYS A 91 -5.02 13.04 -4.66
CA CYS A 91 -4.27 14.19 -4.14
C CYS A 91 -5.10 15.19 -3.33
N GLY A 92 -6.41 14.98 -3.20
CA GLY A 92 -7.30 15.87 -2.45
C GLY A 92 -7.55 17.24 -3.12
N THR A 93 -7.14 17.44 -4.38
CA THR A 93 -7.37 18.70 -5.09
C THR A 93 -8.84 18.84 -5.50
N GLU A 94 -9.46 19.97 -5.17
CA GLU A 94 -10.84 20.24 -5.53
C GLU A 94 -11.08 20.23 -7.05
N ARG A 95 -12.24 19.73 -7.46
CA ARG A 95 -12.71 19.76 -8.84
C ARG A 95 -12.83 21.21 -9.35
N GLY A 96 -12.34 21.45 -10.56
CA GLY A 96 -12.32 22.79 -11.16
C GLY A 96 -11.16 23.67 -10.69
N PHE A 97 -10.23 23.14 -9.94
CA PHE A 97 -8.94 23.77 -9.74
C PHE A 97 -8.25 23.94 -11.10
N SER A 98 -7.83 25.16 -11.45
CA SER A 98 -7.09 25.45 -12.68
C SER A 98 -5.74 26.07 -12.37
N LEU A 99 -4.69 25.45 -12.87
CA LEU A 99 -3.32 25.97 -12.81
C LEU A 99 -3.16 27.28 -13.54
N THR A 100 -3.83 27.44 -14.68
CA THR A 100 -3.80 28.66 -15.50
C THR A 100 -4.48 29.83 -14.81
N ALA A 101 -5.62 29.61 -14.16
CA ALA A 101 -6.31 30.65 -13.40
C ALA A 101 -5.50 31.14 -12.20
N THR A 102 -4.75 30.26 -11.54
CA THR A 102 -3.87 30.61 -10.41
C THR A 102 -2.66 31.42 -10.85
N LEU A 103 -2.14 31.19 -12.07
CA LEU A 103 -1.03 31.96 -12.65
C LEU A 103 -1.44 33.38 -13.06
N LEU A 104 -2.70 33.58 -13.44
CA LEU A 104 -3.23 34.88 -13.87
C LEU A 104 -3.73 35.75 -12.69
N GLY A 105 -3.60 35.29 -11.44
CA GLY A 105 -3.94 36.08 -10.24
C GLY A 105 -5.44 36.29 -10.02
N THR A 106 -6.31 35.61 -10.74
CA THR A 106 -7.75 35.68 -10.53
C THR A 106 -8.13 34.78 -9.34
N SER A 107 -8.17 35.36 -8.15
CA SER A 107 -8.74 34.71 -6.98
C SER A 107 -10.25 34.51 -7.17
N ARG A 108 -10.72 33.31 -6.84
CA ARG A 108 -12.11 32.84 -6.93
C ARG A 108 -13.10 33.66 -6.08
N GLU A 109 -12.61 34.55 -5.21
CA GLU A 109 -13.43 35.39 -4.32
C GLU A 109 -14.26 36.45 -5.05
N SER A 110 -13.98 36.74 -6.34
CA SER A 110 -14.71 37.76 -7.09
C SER A 110 -15.90 37.25 -7.90
N MET A 111 -16.15 35.92 -7.98
CA MET A 111 -17.27 35.42 -8.78
C MET A 111 -18.58 35.16 -8.01
N ALA A 112 -18.58 35.22 -6.69
CA ALA A 112 -19.80 35.00 -5.90
C ALA A 112 -20.65 36.28 -5.69
N SER A 113 -20.18 37.47 -6.11
CA SER A 113 -20.87 38.74 -5.84
C SER A 113 -21.29 39.53 -7.08
N GLN A 114 -21.22 39.00 -8.28
CA GLN A 114 -21.66 39.68 -9.49
C GLN A 114 -22.74 38.95 -10.30
N VAL A 115 -23.84 38.60 -9.64
CA VAL A 115 -25.12 38.48 -10.31
C VAL A 115 -25.86 39.80 -10.12
N GLY A 116 -25.73 40.72 -11.05
CA GLY A 116 -26.53 41.93 -11.09
C GLY A 116 -25.76 43.17 -11.44
N ARG A 117 -25.34 43.32 -12.69
CA ARG A 117 -25.35 44.59 -13.43
C ARG A 117 -24.92 44.37 -14.88
N GLN A 118 -25.89 44.43 -15.77
CA GLN A 118 -25.65 44.63 -17.22
C GLN A 118 -24.98 46.00 -17.42
N SER A 119 -23.79 45.99 -18.04
CA SER A 119 -23.32 47.13 -18.80
C SER A 119 -22.49 46.63 -19.98
N THR A 120 -22.98 47.01 -21.14
CA THR A 120 -22.38 46.90 -22.46
C THR A 120 -20.99 47.51 -22.51
N LEU A 121 -19.96 46.67 -22.76
CA LEU A 121 -18.69 47.16 -23.26
C LEU A 121 -18.14 46.22 -24.34
N ARG A 122 -17.68 46.85 -25.38
CA ARG A 122 -17.21 46.35 -26.69
C ARG A 122 -16.28 45.15 -26.57
N ARG A 123 -16.58 44.14 -27.38
CA ARG A 123 -15.67 43.06 -27.80
C ARG A 123 -14.54 43.64 -28.64
N ASP A 124 -13.37 43.84 -28.04
CA ASP A 124 -12.13 43.82 -28.81
C ASP A 124 -11.60 42.38 -28.80
N SER A 125 -11.67 41.77 -29.95
CA SER A 125 -11.15 40.42 -30.21
C SER A 125 -9.64 40.44 -30.21
N VAL A 126 -9.06 40.19 -29.04
CA VAL A 126 -7.65 39.71 -28.98
C VAL A 126 -7.66 38.23 -29.29
N THR A 127 -7.39 37.90 -30.54
CA THR A 127 -7.02 36.56 -30.96
C THR A 127 -5.77 36.13 -30.20
N MET A 128 -5.94 35.49 -29.04
CA MET A 128 -4.85 34.75 -28.41
C MET A 128 -4.51 33.56 -29.28
N THR A 129 -3.41 33.70 -30.02
CA THR A 129 -2.77 32.59 -30.73
C THR A 129 -2.51 31.45 -29.75
N ALA A 130 -2.90 30.26 -30.16
CA ALA A 130 -2.82 29.00 -29.41
C ALA A 130 -1.36 28.50 -29.18
N SER A 131 -0.46 29.34 -28.67
CA SER A 131 0.95 29.02 -28.48
C SER A 131 1.55 29.48 -27.15
N THR A 132 0.83 29.37 -26.06
CA THR A 132 1.48 29.40 -24.73
C THR A 132 1.12 28.13 -23.96
N ARG A 133 1.58 27.00 -24.47
CA ARG A 133 1.86 25.89 -23.58
C ARG A 133 2.94 26.40 -22.63
N LEU A 134 2.55 26.78 -21.41
CA LEU A 134 3.48 27.10 -20.33
C LEU A 134 4.58 26.03 -20.31
N SER A 135 5.83 26.46 -20.38
CA SER A 135 6.93 25.55 -20.32
C SER A 135 6.86 24.76 -19.00
N PHE A 136 7.45 23.59 -18.96
CA PHE A 136 7.55 22.78 -17.75
C PHE A 136 8.22 23.56 -16.59
N VAL A 137 9.13 24.47 -16.92
CA VAL A 137 9.82 25.38 -15.98
C VAL A 137 8.83 26.40 -15.39
N ASP A 138 7.93 26.94 -16.19
CA ASP A 138 6.94 27.92 -15.72
C ASP A 138 5.88 27.24 -14.85
N ARG A 139 5.48 26.02 -15.16
CA ARG A 139 4.64 25.19 -14.28
C ARG A 139 5.31 24.92 -12.95
N ASN A 140 6.61 24.60 -12.95
CA ASN A 140 7.38 24.37 -11.73
C ASN A 140 7.51 25.63 -10.86
N LYS A 141 7.69 26.81 -11.46
CA LYS A 141 7.70 28.10 -10.74
C LYS A 141 6.34 28.38 -10.11
N ALA A 142 5.24 28.16 -10.82
CA ALA A 142 3.90 28.35 -10.30
C ALA A 142 3.59 27.45 -9.10
N PHE A 143 4.06 26.19 -9.12
CA PHE A 143 3.92 25.27 -7.99
C PHE A 143 4.81 25.62 -6.79
N LYS A 144 5.99 26.21 -7.01
CA LYS A 144 6.84 26.73 -5.92
C LYS A 144 6.19 27.89 -5.20
N ILE A 145 5.40 28.70 -5.88
CA ILE A 145 4.68 29.83 -5.30
C ILE A 145 3.51 29.35 -4.43
N ARG A 146 2.83 28.28 -4.81
CA ARG A 146 1.80 27.63 -4.02
C ARG A 146 2.41 26.40 -3.33
N ARG A 147 2.57 26.44 -2.03
CA ARG A 147 3.06 25.29 -1.25
C ARG A 147 2.09 24.12 -1.41
N LEU A 148 2.47 23.12 -2.21
CA LEU A 148 1.75 21.86 -2.27
C LEU A 148 1.88 21.16 -0.92
N ASN A 149 0.80 20.50 -0.47
CA ASN A 149 0.90 19.60 0.66
C ASN A 149 1.67 18.31 0.24
N ALA A 150 2.11 17.52 1.23
CA ALA A 150 2.90 16.33 0.99
C ALA A 150 2.22 15.36 0.03
N ARG A 151 0.89 15.19 0.14
CA ARG A 151 0.09 14.31 -0.69
C ARG A 151 0.02 14.80 -2.15
N GLN A 152 -0.17 16.10 -2.36
CA GLN A 152 -0.18 16.69 -3.70
C GLN A 152 1.18 16.59 -4.38
N ASP A 153 2.26 16.79 -3.62
CA ASP A 153 3.63 16.67 -4.13
C ASP A 153 3.96 15.23 -4.51
N ALA A 154 3.62 14.26 -3.66
CA ALA A 154 3.74 12.84 -3.96
C ALA A 154 2.94 12.45 -5.21
N ALA A 155 1.69 12.90 -5.31
CA ALA A 155 0.81 12.60 -6.44
C ALA A 155 1.33 13.16 -7.77
N ARG A 156 1.96 14.31 -7.73
CA ARG A 156 2.58 14.92 -8.91
C ARG A 156 3.81 14.15 -9.37
N ASN A 157 4.55 13.59 -8.43
CA ASN A 157 5.81 12.88 -8.70
C ASN A 157 5.60 11.38 -8.98
N ARG A 158 4.37 10.86 -8.86
CA ARG A 158 4.04 9.42 -8.97
C ARG A 158 4.52 8.75 -10.26
N LYS A 159 4.62 9.51 -11.35
CA LYS A 159 5.11 9.05 -12.66
C LYS A 159 6.52 9.56 -12.98
N GLU A 160 7.31 9.89 -11.98
CA GLU A 160 8.70 10.33 -12.17
C GLU A 160 9.56 9.24 -12.83
N TRP A 161 9.36 8.01 -12.39
CA TRP A 161 10.02 6.83 -12.94
C TRP A 161 9.04 6.02 -13.80
N VAL A 162 9.49 5.70 -15.01
CA VAL A 162 8.71 4.90 -15.97
C VAL A 162 9.53 3.68 -16.38
N ARG A 163 8.89 2.50 -16.32
CA ARG A 163 9.45 1.27 -16.89
C ARG A 163 9.32 1.33 -18.40
N GLN A 164 10.40 1.03 -19.09
CA GLN A 164 10.41 0.88 -20.54
C GLN A 164 11.00 -0.47 -20.93
N VAL A 165 10.63 -0.95 -22.10
CA VAL A 165 11.18 -2.17 -22.68
C VAL A 165 12.04 -1.77 -23.86
N GLY A 166 13.31 -2.18 -23.85
CA GLY A 166 14.23 -1.94 -24.95
C GLY A 166 13.95 -2.85 -26.16
N THR A 167 14.58 -2.56 -27.26
CA THR A 167 14.54 -3.38 -28.48
C THR A 167 15.12 -4.78 -28.28
N ASP A 168 15.89 -4.97 -27.21
CA ASP A 168 16.47 -6.23 -26.77
C ASP A 168 15.52 -7.04 -25.86
N GLY A 169 14.28 -6.57 -25.64
CA GLY A 169 13.29 -7.18 -24.74
C GLY A 169 13.61 -7.01 -23.25
N ARG A 170 14.63 -6.21 -22.90
CA ARG A 170 14.97 -5.94 -21.50
C ARG A 170 14.23 -4.74 -20.98
N GLY A 171 13.73 -4.84 -19.76
CA GLY A 171 13.13 -3.71 -19.07
C GLY A 171 14.18 -2.85 -18.40
N TYR A 172 13.97 -1.53 -18.46
CA TYR A 172 14.80 -0.56 -17.77
C TYR A 172 13.96 0.60 -17.24
N TRP A 173 14.54 1.37 -16.32
CA TRP A 173 13.89 2.53 -15.76
C TRP A 173 14.34 3.80 -16.49
N THR A 174 13.38 4.63 -16.88
CA THR A 174 13.63 5.98 -17.36
C THR A 174 13.02 6.99 -16.42
N ARG A 175 13.66 8.15 -16.29
CA ARG A 175 13.20 9.24 -15.47
C ARG A 175 12.62 10.35 -16.35
N ASN A 176 11.40 10.80 -16.04
CA ASN A 176 10.74 11.87 -16.78
C ASN A 176 11.25 13.29 -16.44
N ARG A 177 12.22 13.42 -15.54
CA ARG A 177 12.78 14.70 -15.10
C ARG A 177 14.29 14.65 -15.15
N GLU A 178 14.89 15.72 -15.69
CA GLU A 178 16.34 15.97 -15.65
C GLU A 178 16.75 16.37 -14.22
N GLN A 179 17.08 15.42 -13.38
CA GLN A 179 17.79 15.64 -12.12
C GLN A 179 18.97 14.66 -12.04
N SER A 180 20.07 15.15 -11.50
CA SER A 180 21.39 14.51 -11.56
C SER A 180 21.58 13.29 -10.65
N THR A 181 20.62 12.96 -9.78
CA THR A 181 20.80 11.90 -8.80
C THR A 181 20.27 10.57 -9.31
N GLU A 182 21.14 9.57 -9.27
CA GLU A 182 20.82 8.18 -9.53
C GLU A 182 19.85 7.61 -8.49
N GLY A 183 18.92 6.73 -8.92
CA GLY A 183 18.05 5.99 -8.01
C GLY A 183 18.56 4.57 -7.79
N PHE A 184 18.10 3.92 -6.73
CA PHE A 184 18.44 2.53 -6.42
C PHE A 184 17.18 1.67 -6.39
N VAL A 185 17.27 0.47 -6.96
CA VAL A 185 16.19 -0.52 -6.98
C VAL A 185 16.60 -1.70 -6.11
N ALA A 186 15.68 -2.13 -5.23
CA ALA A 186 15.83 -3.35 -4.47
C ALA A 186 15.70 -4.57 -5.40
N ARG A 187 16.66 -5.48 -5.34
CA ARG A 187 16.68 -6.73 -6.11
C ARG A 187 17.06 -7.90 -5.24
N VAL A 188 16.43 -9.03 -5.46
CA VAL A 188 16.79 -10.26 -4.81
C VAL A 188 17.74 -11.04 -5.70
N VAL A 189 18.89 -11.37 -5.16
CA VAL A 189 19.90 -12.18 -5.82
C VAL A 189 20.19 -13.43 -5.01
N PRO A 190 20.58 -14.54 -5.66
CA PRO A 190 21.07 -15.71 -4.93
C PRO A 190 22.26 -15.34 -4.05
N SER A 191 22.24 -15.76 -2.78
CA SER A 191 23.38 -15.64 -1.88
C SER A 191 24.46 -16.69 -2.22
N HIS A 192 25.66 -16.48 -1.69
CA HIS A 192 26.74 -17.50 -1.76
C HIS A 192 26.38 -18.78 -1.00
N GLU A 193 25.46 -18.70 -0.04
CA GLU A 193 24.93 -19.88 0.63
C GLU A 193 23.85 -20.57 -0.20
N PRO A 194 23.85 -21.92 -0.27
CA PRO A 194 22.89 -22.66 -1.09
C PRO A 194 21.46 -22.47 -0.57
N ASN A 195 20.58 -21.93 -1.44
CA ASN A 195 19.16 -21.63 -1.21
C ASN A 195 18.85 -20.38 -0.39
N GLU A 196 19.81 -19.51 -0.12
CA GLU A 196 19.56 -18.22 0.51
C GLU A 196 19.43 -17.13 -0.55
N LEU A 197 18.37 -16.32 -0.43
CA LEU A 197 18.14 -15.13 -1.25
C LEU A 197 18.57 -13.91 -0.44
N ARG A 198 19.31 -13.02 -1.05
CA ARG A 198 19.76 -11.77 -0.44
C ARG A 198 19.21 -10.57 -1.19
N LEU A 199 18.66 -9.63 -0.45
CA LEU A 199 18.28 -8.33 -1.00
C LEU A 199 19.53 -7.50 -1.26
N THR A 200 19.64 -6.96 -2.49
CA THR A 200 20.70 -6.05 -2.89
C THR A 200 20.09 -4.82 -3.54
N PHE A 201 20.87 -3.74 -3.60
CA PHE A 201 20.44 -2.47 -4.19
C PHE A 201 21.31 -2.17 -5.39
N ALA A 202 20.68 -2.10 -6.56
CA ALA A 202 21.34 -1.80 -7.81
C ALA A 202 21.02 -0.38 -8.26
N PRO A 203 22.01 0.40 -8.73
CA PRO A 203 21.73 1.70 -9.33
C PRO A 203 20.93 1.55 -10.62
N THR A 204 20.09 2.52 -10.92
CA THR A 204 19.21 2.52 -12.11
C THR A 204 19.95 2.64 -13.43
N SER A 205 21.21 3.11 -13.41
CA SER A 205 22.09 3.19 -14.59
C SER A 205 22.52 1.83 -15.13
N LYS A 206 22.41 0.75 -14.32
CA LYS A 206 22.69 -0.60 -14.81
C LYS A 206 21.46 -1.14 -15.51
N THR A 207 21.55 -1.25 -16.83
CA THR A 207 20.54 -1.88 -17.69
C THR A 207 20.58 -3.40 -17.54
N ASP A 208 19.92 -3.90 -16.49
CA ASP A 208 19.69 -5.34 -16.35
C ASP A 208 18.26 -5.66 -16.78
N ALA A 209 18.03 -6.93 -17.16
CA ALA A 209 16.67 -7.41 -17.37
C ALA A 209 15.81 -7.13 -16.14
N LEU A 210 14.54 -6.72 -16.35
CA LEU A 210 13.56 -6.72 -15.27
C LEU A 210 13.38 -8.17 -14.80
N LEU A 211 13.69 -8.39 -13.53
CA LEU A 211 13.54 -9.67 -12.89
C LEU A 211 12.33 -9.60 -11.95
N SER A 212 11.60 -10.71 -11.88
CA SER A 212 10.66 -10.91 -10.78
C SER A 212 11.40 -10.99 -9.44
N PHE A 213 10.67 -10.87 -8.35
CA PHE A 213 11.25 -11.01 -7.01
C PHE A 213 11.94 -12.38 -6.81
N ASP A 214 11.48 -13.43 -7.50
CA ASP A 214 12.10 -14.78 -7.48
C ASP A 214 13.38 -14.87 -8.33
N GLY A 215 13.83 -13.76 -8.93
CA GLY A 215 15.03 -13.71 -9.78
C GLY A 215 14.83 -14.24 -11.20
N ASN A 216 13.59 -14.53 -11.60
CA ASN A 216 13.28 -14.96 -12.97
C ASN A 216 13.10 -13.74 -13.87
N ALA A 217 13.57 -13.85 -15.13
CA ALA A 217 13.31 -12.81 -16.12
C ALA A 217 11.80 -12.76 -16.43
N ILE A 218 11.23 -11.55 -16.39
CA ILE A 218 9.85 -11.32 -16.82
C ILE A 218 9.83 -11.37 -18.35
N HIS A 219 8.94 -12.18 -18.92
CA HIS A 219 8.85 -12.31 -20.37
C HIS A 219 8.42 -10.99 -21.03
N ALA A 220 8.98 -10.71 -22.22
CA ALA A 220 8.68 -9.47 -22.94
C ALA A 220 7.17 -9.29 -23.22
N GLN A 221 6.45 -10.38 -23.49
CA GLN A 221 4.99 -10.36 -23.69
C GLN A 221 4.23 -9.95 -22.40
N ASP A 222 4.65 -10.46 -21.24
CA ASP A 222 4.04 -10.10 -19.96
C ASP A 222 4.29 -8.62 -19.64
N LEU A 223 5.51 -8.13 -19.91
CA LEU A 223 5.86 -6.72 -19.76
C LEU A 223 5.01 -5.81 -20.65
N GLU A 224 4.73 -6.23 -21.89
CA GLU A 224 3.88 -5.45 -22.80
C GLU A 224 2.46 -5.33 -22.26
N ILE A 225 1.87 -6.44 -21.77
CA ILE A 225 0.53 -6.43 -21.16
C ILE A 225 0.52 -5.57 -19.90
N LEU A 226 1.49 -5.76 -19.01
CA LEU A 226 1.61 -4.95 -17.79
C LEU A 226 1.75 -3.45 -18.12
N HIS A 227 2.45 -3.12 -19.20
CA HIS A 227 2.62 -1.74 -19.66
C HIS A 227 1.30 -1.13 -20.17
N VAL A 228 0.53 -1.89 -20.94
CA VAL A 228 -0.80 -1.47 -21.42
C VAL A 228 -1.73 -1.26 -20.23
N VAL A 229 -1.83 -2.23 -19.30
CA VAL A 229 -2.66 -2.11 -18.10
C VAL A 229 -2.20 -0.92 -17.22
N ALA A 230 -0.88 -0.73 -17.04
CA ALA A 230 -0.35 0.39 -16.28
C ALA A 230 -0.70 1.78 -16.88
N ALA A 231 -1.00 1.85 -18.18
CA ALA A 231 -1.44 3.08 -18.85
C ALA A 231 -2.94 3.36 -18.70
N MET A 232 -3.74 2.37 -18.27
CA MET A 232 -5.18 2.52 -18.10
C MET A 232 -5.55 3.46 -16.94
N PRO A 233 -6.78 3.97 -16.89
CA PRO A 233 -7.34 4.62 -15.70
C PRO A 233 -7.32 3.68 -14.49
N PHE A 234 -7.16 4.26 -13.30
CA PHE A 234 -7.02 3.47 -12.07
C PHE A 234 -8.15 2.46 -11.82
N GLN A 235 -9.40 2.83 -12.12
CA GLN A 235 -10.54 1.94 -11.92
C GLN A 235 -10.44 0.67 -12.77
N GLU A 236 -9.95 0.79 -14.00
CA GLU A 236 -9.75 -0.34 -14.91
C GLU A 236 -8.57 -1.21 -14.47
N LYS A 237 -7.46 -0.59 -14.04
CA LYS A 237 -6.35 -1.31 -13.41
C LYS A 237 -6.79 -2.11 -12.19
N TYR A 238 -7.61 -1.49 -11.33
CA TYR A 238 -8.12 -2.15 -10.14
C TYR A 238 -9.07 -3.30 -10.47
N ALA A 239 -9.97 -3.12 -11.45
CA ALA A 239 -10.85 -4.18 -11.92
C ALA A 239 -10.03 -5.37 -12.47
N TRP A 240 -9.04 -5.09 -13.30
CA TRP A 240 -8.10 -6.10 -13.79
C TRP A 240 -7.38 -6.81 -12.64
N PHE A 241 -6.87 -6.07 -11.66
CA PHE A 241 -6.19 -6.64 -10.50
C PHE A 241 -7.10 -7.57 -9.69
N VAL A 242 -8.34 -7.16 -9.42
CA VAL A 242 -9.34 -7.98 -8.71
C VAL A 242 -9.67 -9.24 -9.50
N GLU A 243 -9.82 -9.16 -10.83
CA GLU A 243 -10.05 -10.31 -11.68
C GLU A 243 -8.90 -11.31 -11.59
N GLN A 244 -7.65 -10.84 -11.71
CA GLN A 244 -6.47 -11.69 -11.64
C GLN A 244 -6.30 -12.33 -10.26
N THR A 245 -6.49 -11.56 -9.19
CA THR A 245 -6.33 -12.06 -7.81
C THR A 245 -7.45 -12.99 -7.39
N SER A 246 -8.69 -12.77 -7.86
CA SER A 246 -9.82 -13.68 -7.60
C SER A 246 -9.56 -15.10 -8.14
N GLY A 247 -8.84 -15.21 -9.26
CA GLY A 247 -8.41 -16.49 -9.82
C GLY A 247 -7.42 -17.27 -8.95
N LEU A 248 -6.75 -16.60 -7.99
CA LEU A 248 -5.86 -17.26 -7.01
C LEU A 248 -6.64 -17.87 -5.84
N LEU A 249 -7.76 -17.26 -5.45
CA LEU A 249 -8.54 -17.70 -4.30
C LEU A 249 -9.22 -19.02 -4.55
N LYS A 250 -9.14 -19.91 -3.58
CA LYS A 250 -9.87 -21.16 -3.56
C LYS A 250 -11.30 -20.94 -3.08
N THR A 251 -12.21 -21.79 -3.52
CA THR A 251 -13.61 -21.71 -3.10
C THR A 251 -13.80 -22.36 -1.73
N TRP A 252 -14.89 -21.99 -1.03
CA TRP A 252 -15.29 -22.65 0.23
C TRP A 252 -15.47 -24.16 0.11
N LYS A 253 -15.69 -24.66 -1.10
CA LYS A 253 -15.79 -26.11 -1.39
C LYS A 253 -14.44 -26.81 -1.32
N ASP A 254 -13.35 -26.09 -1.61
CA ASP A 254 -11.99 -26.63 -1.58
C ASP A 254 -11.41 -26.67 -0.16
N GLY A 255 -12.13 -26.12 0.81
CA GLY A 255 -11.75 -26.06 2.21
C GLY A 255 -11.61 -24.64 2.73
N ARG A 256 -11.22 -24.51 3.98
CA ARG A 256 -11.00 -23.24 4.68
C ARG A 256 -9.88 -23.40 5.69
N LEU A 257 -9.14 -22.33 5.92
CA LEU A 257 -8.12 -22.27 6.94
C LEU A 257 -8.69 -21.63 8.19
N LYS A 258 -8.68 -22.37 9.31
CA LYS A 258 -9.18 -21.87 10.58
C LYS A 258 -8.03 -21.26 11.37
N ILE A 259 -8.19 -19.99 11.79
CA ILE A 259 -7.29 -19.27 12.68
C ILE A 259 -8.02 -19.11 14.01
N LYS A 260 -7.40 -19.59 15.08
CA LYS A 260 -7.94 -19.50 16.45
C LYS A 260 -7.03 -18.64 17.28
N VAL A 261 -7.57 -17.59 17.89
CA VAL A 261 -6.81 -16.63 18.69
C VAL A 261 -7.57 -16.21 19.93
N HIS A 262 -6.83 -15.91 20.99
CA HIS A 262 -7.41 -15.20 22.14
C HIS A 262 -7.36 -13.70 21.88
N ARG A 263 -8.39 -12.98 22.29
CA ARG A 263 -8.50 -11.53 22.05
C ARG A 263 -7.36 -10.74 22.70
N ASP A 264 -6.90 -11.19 23.86
CA ASP A 264 -5.79 -10.56 24.60
C ASP A 264 -4.40 -10.85 23.99
N ASN A 265 -4.30 -11.72 22.97
CA ASN A 265 -3.02 -12.15 22.40
C ASN A 265 -3.08 -12.34 20.87
N VAL A 266 -3.87 -11.47 20.21
CA VAL A 266 -4.18 -11.60 18.76
C VAL A 266 -2.93 -11.60 17.91
N LEU A 267 -1.99 -10.67 18.16
CA LEU A 267 -0.80 -10.49 17.33
C LEU A 267 0.09 -11.74 17.32
N VAL A 268 0.50 -12.21 18.49
CA VAL A 268 1.46 -13.31 18.61
C VAL A 268 0.86 -14.61 18.07
N GLU A 269 -0.36 -14.96 18.49
CA GLU A 269 -1.01 -16.20 18.07
C GLU A 269 -1.36 -16.19 16.58
N SER A 270 -1.71 -15.02 16.01
CA SER A 270 -1.93 -14.87 14.58
C SER A 270 -0.64 -15.05 13.80
N PHE A 271 0.46 -14.47 14.27
CA PHE A 271 1.74 -14.56 13.58
C PHE A 271 2.27 -15.99 13.54
N GLU A 272 2.17 -16.74 14.64
CA GLU A 272 2.52 -18.15 14.66
C GLU A 272 1.75 -18.95 13.62
N GLN A 273 0.42 -18.74 13.53
CA GLN A 273 -0.42 -19.44 12.57
C GLN A 273 -0.18 -18.99 11.13
N VAL A 274 -0.02 -17.68 10.90
CA VAL A 274 0.29 -17.12 9.57
C VAL A 274 1.65 -17.60 9.06
N LEU A 275 2.67 -17.68 9.91
CA LEU A 275 3.99 -18.23 9.56
C LEU A 275 3.94 -19.73 9.30
N GLY A 276 3.13 -20.47 10.06
CA GLY A 276 2.91 -21.90 9.89
C GLY A 276 2.11 -22.29 8.65
N MET A 277 1.47 -21.33 7.95
CA MET A 277 0.71 -21.62 6.74
C MET A 277 1.61 -22.19 5.65
N GLN A 278 1.22 -23.36 5.15
CA GLN A 278 1.83 -23.95 3.96
C GLN A 278 1.39 -23.20 2.69
N ARG A 279 2.26 -23.14 1.68
CA ARG A 279 1.96 -22.43 0.41
C ARG A 279 0.63 -22.82 -0.23
N GLN A 280 0.25 -24.09 -0.17
CA GLN A 280 -1.02 -24.58 -0.72
C GLN A 280 -2.26 -24.03 0.02
N HIS A 281 -2.12 -23.59 1.26
CA HIS A 281 -3.20 -23.08 2.10
C HIS A 281 -3.29 -21.55 2.08
N ILE A 282 -2.28 -20.86 1.56
CA ILE A 282 -2.24 -19.38 1.52
C ILE A 282 -3.46 -18.80 0.79
N TYR A 283 -3.99 -19.50 -0.20
CA TYR A 283 -5.13 -19.04 -1.01
C TYR A 283 -6.49 -19.55 -0.53
N MET A 284 -6.54 -20.30 0.57
CA MET A 284 -7.81 -20.76 1.14
C MET A 284 -8.55 -19.61 1.83
N PRO A 285 -9.91 -19.63 1.82
CA PRO A 285 -10.70 -18.74 2.64
C PRO A 285 -10.31 -18.87 4.12
N LEU A 286 -10.18 -17.75 4.82
CA LEU A 286 -9.92 -17.72 6.26
C LEU A 286 -11.23 -17.89 7.03
N ARG A 287 -11.14 -18.48 8.19
CA ARG A 287 -12.18 -18.47 9.22
C ARG A 287 -11.55 -18.15 10.56
N ILE A 288 -11.93 -17.02 11.11
CA ILE A 288 -11.43 -16.56 12.40
C ILE A 288 -12.32 -17.07 13.52
N GLU A 289 -11.73 -17.49 14.63
CA GLU A 289 -12.39 -17.89 15.85
C GLU A 289 -11.68 -17.25 17.04
N PHE A 290 -12.33 -16.32 17.71
CA PHE A 290 -11.87 -15.81 19.00
C PHE A 290 -12.22 -16.84 20.07
N ILE A 291 -11.19 -17.35 20.76
CA ILE A 291 -11.36 -18.40 21.76
C ILE A 291 -12.09 -17.84 22.99
N GLY A 292 -13.15 -18.52 23.39
CA GLY A 292 -14.00 -18.09 24.51
C GLY A 292 -15.19 -17.22 24.10
N GLU A 293 -15.30 -16.85 22.82
CA GLU A 293 -16.46 -16.13 22.30
C GLU A 293 -17.38 -17.07 21.50
N THR A 294 -18.69 -16.82 21.60
CA THR A 294 -19.72 -17.69 20.98
C THR A 294 -20.08 -17.28 19.55
N GLY A 295 -19.29 -16.39 18.93
CA GLY A 295 -19.56 -15.85 17.58
C GLY A 295 -19.37 -16.88 16.46
N LEU A 296 -20.38 -17.04 15.61
CA LEU A 296 -20.23 -17.71 14.32
C LEU A 296 -19.60 -16.73 13.34
N ASP A 297 -18.41 -17.07 12.80
CA ASP A 297 -17.76 -16.24 11.79
C ASP A 297 -18.61 -16.19 10.51
N ALA A 298 -19.32 -15.09 10.37
CA ALA A 298 -20.02 -14.70 9.15
C ALA A 298 -19.21 -13.61 8.38
N GLY A 299 -17.87 -13.56 8.55
CA GLY A 299 -16.93 -12.63 7.88
C GLY A 299 -16.73 -11.28 8.58
N GLY A 300 -17.53 -10.99 9.61
CA GLY A 300 -17.30 -9.84 10.49
C GLY A 300 -16.06 -10.04 11.34
N LEU A 301 -15.86 -11.26 11.84
CA LEU A 301 -14.70 -11.62 12.65
C LEU A 301 -13.37 -11.54 11.86
N GLU A 302 -13.37 -11.86 10.57
CA GLU A 302 -12.17 -11.70 9.73
C GLU A 302 -11.77 -10.23 9.59
N ARG A 303 -12.74 -9.32 9.37
CA ARG A 303 -12.47 -7.87 9.29
C ARG A 303 -12.00 -7.30 10.62
N GLU A 304 -12.67 -7.68 11.71
CA GLU A 304 -12.28 -7.29 13.07
C GLU A 304 -10.87 -7.77 13.39
N TRP A 305 -10.57 -9.04 13.11
CA TRP A 305 -9.24 -9.61 13.28
C TRP A 305 -8.18 -8.83 12.51
N PHE A 306 -8.42 -8.51 11.23
CA PHE A 306 -7.51 -7.66 10.45
C PHE A 306 -7.35 -6.27 11.05
N SER A 307 -8.43 -5.67 11.55
CA SER A 307 -8.38 -4.34 12.15
C SER A 307 -7.55 -4.33 13.45
N ILE A 308 -7.80 -5.26 14.37
CA ILE A 308 -7.05 -5.40 15.62
C ILE A 308 -5.58 -5.69 15.30
N LEU A 309 -5.32 -6.69 14.46
CA LEU A 309 -3.99 -7.14 14.12
C LEU A 309 -3.14 -6.04 13.46
N THR A 310 -3.74 -5.26 12.56
CA THR A 310 -3.03 -4.14 11.92
C THR A 310 -2.84 -2.96 12.87
N ALA A 311 -3.75 -2.72 13.82
CA ALA A 311 -3.56 -1.69 14.83
C ALA A 311 -2.39 -2.03 15.76
N GLU A 312 -2.33 -3.27 16.28
CA GLU A 312 -1.23 -3.74 17.13
C GLU A 312 0.09 -3.80 16.37
N LEU A 313 0.07 -4.22 15.10
CA LEU A 313 1.27 -4.33 14.26
C LEU A 313 1.99 -3.00 14.05
N PHE A 314 1.24 -1.91 13.91
CA PHE A 314 1.78 -0.57 13.70
C PHE A 314 1.87 0.26 14.97
N ASP A 315 1.63 -0.34 16.13
CA ASP A 315 1.86 0.31 17.42
C ASP A 315 3.36 0.54 17.64
N GLU A 316 3.72 1.76 18.03
CA GLU A 316 5.12 2.16 18.22
C GLU A 316 5.82 1.33 19.33
N SER A 317 5.06 0.83 20.31
CA SER A 317 5.61 0.01 21.40
C SER A 317 6.15 -1.34 20.92
N LEU A 318 5.64 -1.86 19.80
CA LEU A 318 6.14 -3.09 19.18
C LEU A 318 7.52 -2.89 18.50
N GLY A 319 7.86 -1.65 18.13
CA GLY A 319 9.15 -1.27 17.57
C GLY A 319 9.47 -1.86 16.20
N LEU A 320 8.48 -2.33 15.45
CA LEU A 320 8.70 -2.82 14.08
C LEU A 320 8.67 -1.69 13.06
N PHE A 321 7.80 -0.72 13.28
CA PHE A 321 7.60 0.40 12.40
C PHE A 321 7.73 1.72 13.16
N GLN A 322 8.25 2.73 12.47
CA GLN A 322 8.36 4.10 12.98
C GLN A 322 7.49 5.05 12.16
N PRO A 323 6.92 6.10 12.76
CA PRO A 323 6.13 7.09 12.04
C PRO A 323 6.98 7.91 11.06
N CYS A 324 6.37 8.31 9.94
CA CYS A 324 7.00 9.21 8.99
C CYS A 324 6.83 10.67 9.38
N HIS A 325 7.91 11.45 9.32
CA HIS A 325 7.88 12.87 9.68
C HIS A 325 7.16 13.76 8.64
N LYS A 326 7.30 13.44 7.35
CA LYS A 326 6.67 14.24 6.28
C LYS A 326 5.20 13.90 6.07
N ASP A 327 4.82 12.65 6.28
CA ASP A 327 3.48 12.13 6.02
C ASP A 327 2.86 11.60 7.31
N VAL A 328 2.10 12.47 7.98
CA VAL A 328 1.50 12.16 9.29
C VAL A 328 0.57 10.95 9.18
N GLY A 329 0.75 9.98 10.09
CA GLY A 329 -0.01 8.72 10.12
C GLY A 329 0.44 7.68 9.08
N ALA A 330 1.60 7.88 8.42
CA ALA A 330 2.26 6.87 7.62
C ALA A 330 3.47 6.30 8.36
N PHE A 331 3.81 5.04 8.07
CA PHE A 331 4.85 4.28 8.78
C PHE A 331 5.91 3.74 7.82
N TYR A 332 7.14 3.70 8.30
CA TYR A 332 8.28 3.05 7.66
C TYR A 332 8.88 1.99 8.60
N ILE A 333 9.69 1.10 8.05
CA ILE A 333 10.42 0.09 8.82
C ILE A 333 11.33 0.77 9.85
N ASP A 334 11.28 0.33 11.12
CA ASP A 334 12.25 0.75 12.12
C ASP A 334 13.54 -0.06 11.96
N PRO A 335 14.68 0.56 11.61
CA PRO A 335 15.95 -0.14 11.49
C PRO A 335 16.42 -0.75 12.82
N ASN A 336 15.97 -0.20 13.96
CA ASN A 336 16.34 -0.65 15.30
C ASN A 336 15.38 -1.70 15.87
N SER A 337 14.48 -2.25 15.07
CA SER A 337 13.45 -3.23 15.48
C SER A 337 14.00 -4.45 16.24
N ALA A 338 15.26 -4.84 15.98
CA ALA A 338 15.93 -5.93 16.69
C ALA A 338 16.16 -5.65 18.20
N GLU A 339 16.19 -4.37 18.59
CA GLU A 339 16.43 -3.96 19.97
C GLU A 339 15.20 -4.14 20.86
N ILE A 340 14.00 -4.05 20.25
CA ILE A 340 12.71 -4.15 20.94
C ILE A 340 12.15 -5.57 20.79
N THR A 341 12.09 -6.07 19.55
CA THR A 341 11.47 -7.36 19.24
C THR A 341 12.51 -8.37 18.77
N LYS A 342 12.78 -9.40 19.59
CA LYS A 342 13.83 -10.39 19.35
C LYS A 342 13.65 -11.13 18.01
N ASP A 343 12.41 -11.55 17.69
CA ASP A 343 12.08 -12.30 16.49
C ASP A 343 11.56 -11.37 15.36
N HIS A 344 12.00 -10.11 15.35
CA HIS A 344 11.51 -9.05 14.46
C HIS A 344 11.48 -9.47 12.97
N LEU A 345 12.46 -10.22 12.47
CA LEU A 345 12.50 -10.66 11.08
C LEU A 345 11.35 -11.62 10.73
N LEU A 346 10.96 -12.49 11.66
CA LEU A 346 9.79 -13.36 11.49
C LEU A 346 8.50 -12.52 11.49
N TYR A 347 8.44 -11.51 12.34
CA TYR A 347 7.32 -10.56 12.37
C TYR A 347 7.21 -9.79 11.05
N PHE A 348 8.31 -9.33 10.47
CA PHE A 348 8.28 -8.71 9.13
C PHE A 348 7.81 -9.68 8.05
N LYS A 349 8.20 -10.95 8.11
CA LYS A 349 7.72 -11.97 7.16
C LYS A 349 6.21 -12.23 7.33
N ALA A 350 5.72 -12.35 8.57
CA ALA A 350 4.30 -12.47 8.85
C ALA A 350 3.51 -11.25 8.36
N THR A 351 4.03 -10.03 8.62
CA THR A 351 3.48 -8.79 8.11
C THR A 351 3.36 -8.80 6.59
N GLY A 352 4.40 -9.23 5.87
CA GLY A 352 4.36 -9.37 4.41
C GLY A 352 3.24 -10.30 3.95
N ARG A 353 3.06 -11.47 4.58
CA ARG A 353 1.95 -12.39 4.28
C ARG A 353 0.59 -11.77 4.56
N LEU A 354 0.46 -11.01 5.64
CA LEU A 354 -0.79 -10.30 5.98
C LEU A 354 -1.12 -9.22 4.95
N LEU A 355 -0.15 -8.41 4.54
CA LEU A 355 -0.33 -7.43 3.46
C LEU A 355 -0.77 -8.10 2.16
N GLY A 356 -0.16 -9.22 1.81
CA GLY A 356 -0.56 -10.03 0.66
C GLY A 356 -1.99 -10.55 0.80
N ARG A 357 -2.38 -11.03 1.98
CA ARG A 357 -3.76 -11.49 2.25
C ARG A 357 -4.76 -10.33 2.22
N ALA A 358 -4.42 -9.16 2.75
CA ALA A 358 -5.25 -7.98 2.66
C ALA A 358 -5.53 -7.60 1.19
N LEU A 359 -4.50 -7.57 0.35
CA LEU A 359 -4.64 -7.35 -1.10
C LEU A 359 -5.49 -8.41 -1.80
N LEU A 360 -5.33 -9.67 -1.41
CA LEU A 360 -6.03 -10.82 -2.01
C LEU A 360 -7.52 -10.85 -1.64
N SER A 361 -7.85 -10.52 -0.39
CA SER A 361 -9.21 -10.56 0.17
C SER A 361 -9.92 -9.20 0.13
N GLY A 362 -9.24 -8.12 -0.29
CA GLY A 362 -9.79 -6.77 -0.32
C GLY A 362 -9.97 -6.12 1.06
N HIS A 363 -9.23 -6.60 2.09
CA HIS A 363 -9.24 -5.96 3.40
C HIS A 363 -8.39 -4.69 3.39
N LEU A 364 -8.89 -3.65 4.05
CA LEU A 364 -8.21 -2.37 4.15
C LEU A 364 -7.38 -2.28 5.43
N LEU A 365 -6.17 -1.72 5.30
CA LEU A 365 -5.30 -1.47 6.44
C LEU A 365 -5.73 -0.19 7.18
N THR A 366 -5.64 -0.21 8.50
CA THR A 366 -5.87 0.97 9.34
C THR A 366 -4.69 1.94 9.28
N ALA A 367 -3.46 1.42 9.23
CA ALA A 367 -2.23 2.20 9.13
C ALA A 367 -1.73 2.27 7.68
N ARG A 368 -1.07 3.37 7.33
CA ARG A 368 -0.57 3.61 5.97
C ARG A 368 0.93 3.33 5.86
N PRO A 369 1.35 2.46 4.92
CA PRO A 369 2.77 2.39 4.54
C PRO A 369 3.19 3.73 3.93
N CYS A 370 4.36 4.26 4.30
CA CYS A 370 4.84 5.49 3.70
C CYS A 370 5.32 5.27 2.25
N LEU A 371 5.44 6.37 1.51
CA LEU A 371 5.78 6.33 0.09
C LEU A 371 7.05 5.53 -0.23
N PRO A 372 8.18 5.65 0.48
CA PRO A 372 9.35 4.82 0.22
C PRO A 372 9.08 3.31 0.38
N LEU A 373 8.27 2.90 1.35
CA LEU A 373 7.91 1.49 1.54
C LEU A 373 7.05 0.97 0.38
N LEU A 374 6.10 1.78 -0.09
CA LEU A 374 5.29 1.45 -1.27
C LEU A 374 6.16 1.35 -2.54
N LYS A 375 7.17 2.22 -2.70
CA LYS A 375 8.16 2.11 -3.79
C LYS A 375 8.92 0.79 -3.74
N HIS A 376 9.35 0.35 -2.56
CA HIS A 376 10.02 -0.95 -2.40
C HIS A 376 9.11 -2.11 -2.81
N ILE A 377 7.85 -2.11 -2.39
CA ILE A 377 6.86 -3.12 -2.77
C ILE A 377 6.68 -3.18 -4.29
N LEU A 378 6.60 -2.03 -4.94
CA LEU A 378 6.43 -1.95 -6.40
C LEU A 378 7.73 -2.15 -7.18
N GLY A 379 8.89 -2.22 -6.51
CA GLY A 379 10.20 -2.22 -7.15
C GLY A 379 10.51 -0.92 -7.90
N VAL A 380 9.92 0.21 -7.48
CA VAL A 380 10.19 1.54 -8.03
C VAL A 380 11.49 2.10 -7.42
N PRO A 381 12.32 2.81 -8.18
CA PRO A 381 13.57 3.36 -7.66
C PRO A 381 13.37 4.30 -6.47
N ILE A 382 14.21 4.12 -5.46
CA ILE A 382 14.38 5.07 -4.35
C ILE A 382 15.38 6.12 -4.75
N CYS A 383 15.06 7.38 -4.53
CA CYS A 383 15.87 8.53 -4.89
C CYS A 383 16.11 9.46 -3.70
N PHE A 384 17.00 10.43 -3.91
CA PHE A 384 17.42 11.38 -2.88
C PHE A 384 16.23 12.10 -2.21
N ASN A 385 15.20 12.46 -2.98
CA ASN A 385 14.00 13.12 -2.46
C ASN A 385 13.20 12.25 -1.48
N ASP A 386 13.41 10.94 -1.46
CA ASP A 386 12.69 10.03 -0.58
C ASP A 386 13.16 10.12 0.88
N ILE A 387 14.40 10.61 1.12
CA ILE A 387 14.95 10.85 2.46
C ILE A 387 14.04 11.77 3.29
N GLN A 388 13.38 12.75 2.66
CA GLN A 388 12.51 13.71 3.35
C GLN A 388 11.32 13.07 4.09
N TYR A 389 10.93 11.84 3.72
CA TYR A 389 9.86 11.12 4.39
C TYR A 389 10.30 10.56 5.75
N LEU A 390 11.57 10.22 5.88
CA LEU A 390 12.13 9.69 7.13
C LEU A 390 12.73 10.79 8.00
N ASP A 391 13.53 11.66 7.40
CA ASP A 391 14.24 12.74 8.11
C ASP A 391 14.30 14.02 7.25
N PRO A 392 13.33 14.94 7.40
CA PRO A 392 13.32 16.20 6.66
C PRO A 392 14.52 17.11 6.97
N GLN A 393 15.07 17.04 8.19
CA GLN A 393 16.23 17.85 8.59
C GLN A 393 17.48 17.35 7.89
N LYS A 394 17.72 16.03 7.93
CA LYS A 394 18.85 15.40 7.25
C LYS A 394 18.75 15.59 5.73
N TYR A 395 17.54 15.47 5.16
CA TYR A 395 17.31 15.78 3.76
C TYR A 395 17.74 17.22 3.42
N SER A 396 17.32 18.21 4.23
CA SER A 396 17.66 19.61 4.00
C SER A 396 19.18 19.86 4.11
N SER A 397 19.86 19.22 5.08
CA SER A 397 21.31 19.31 5.25
C SER A 397 22.06 18.70 4.08
N LEU A 398 21.68 17.50 3.63
CA LEU A 398 22.30 16.83 2.48
C LEU A 398 22.02 17.59 1.18
N ARG A 399 20.85 18.21 1.04
CA ARG A 399 20.50 19.06 -0.09
C ARG A 399 21.39 20.31 -0.15
N TRP A 400 21.70 20.88 1.02
CA TRP A 400 22.64 21.98 1.11
C TRP A 400 24.05 21.56 0.63
N VAL A 401 24.54 20.37 1.02
CA VAL A 401 25.81 19.81 0.55
C VAL A 401 25.81 19.63 -0.98
N GLU A 402 24.69 19.16 -1.56
CA GLU A 402 24.54 19.01 -3.01
C GLU A 402 24.67 20.35 -3.75
N GLU A 403 23.98 21.39 -3.24
CA GLU A 403 23.82 22.68 -3.93
C GLU A 403 24.98 23.65 -3.72
N ASN A 404 25.84 23.46 -2.70
CA ASN A 404 26.89 24.39 -2.33
C ASN A 404 28.31 23.84 -2.58
N ALA A 405 29.25 24.74 -2.71
CA ALA A 405 30.69 24.46 -2.81
C ALA A 405 31.42 24.69 -1.48
N ASN A 406 32.67 24.28 -1.39
CA ASN A 406 33.52 24.32 -0.21
C ASN A 406 32.98 23.48 0.98
N VAL A 407 32.48 22.28 0.65
CA VAL A 407 31.89 21.37 1.66
C VAL A 407 32.91 20.78 2.61
N ASP A 408 34.19 20.84 2.29
CA ASP A 408 35.33 20.44 3.15
C ASP A 408 35.40 21.21 4.48
N CYS A 409 34.88 22.45 4.53
CA CYS A 409 34.81 23.23 5.76
C CYS A 409 33.76 22.70 6.78
N LEU A 410 32.92 21.73 6.38
CA LEU A 410 31.91 21.15 7.27
C LEU A 410 32.44 19.99 8.10
N ASP A 411 33.68 19.55 7.90
CA ASP A 411 34.29 18.40 8.57
C ASP A 411 33.41 17.13 8.51
N LEU A 412 32.76 16.89 7.34
CA LEU A 412 31.97 15.71 7.10
C LEU A 412 32.87 14.55 6.65
N TYR A 413 32.57 13.36 7.13
CA TYR A 413 33.27 12.13 6.75
C TYR A 413 32.31 11.13 6.11
N PHE A 414 32.85 10.10 5.43
CA PHE A 414 32.04 9.03 4.85
C PHE A 414 31.56 8.05 5.92
N SER A 415 30.90 8.61 6.94
CA SER A 415 30.31 7.86 8.04
C SER A 415 28.91 8.39 8.36
N ALA A 416 28.11 7.56 9.03
CA ALA A 416 26.81 7.92 9.55
C ALA A 416 26.77 7.58 11.04
N THR A 417 26.20 8.48 11.85
CA THR A 417 25.99 8.24 13.28
C THR A 417 24.59 7.71 13.51
N GLU A 418 24.48 6.52 14.09
CA GLU A 418 23.22 5.91 14.54
C GLU A 418 23.11 6.05 16.06
N ILE A 419 21.90 6.29 16.53
CA ILE A 419 21.60 6.32 17.96
C ILE A 419 20.91 5.00 18.29
N CYS A 420 21.64 4.09 18.93
CA CYS A 420 21.10 2.83 19.42
C CYS A 420 20.47 2.99 20.81
N GLN A 421 19.73 1.98 21.28
CA GLN A 421 19.18 1.97 22.64
C GLN A 421 20.26 2.27 23.69
N GLY A 422 19.91 3.12 24.65
CA GLY A 422 20.85 3.62 25.66
C GLY A 422 21.59 4.90 25.28
N ASN A 423 21.14 5.60 24.19
CA ASN A 423 21.70 6.87 23.72
C ASN A 423 23.21 6.84 23.42
N LYS A 424 23.75 5.69 23.07
CA LYS A 424 25.14 5.58 22.63
C LYS A 424 25.23 5.75 21.13
N PRO A 425 25.89 6.80 20.64
CA PRO A 425 26.11 6.96 19.21
C PRO A 425 27.06 5.87 18.71
N VAL A 426 26.66 5.17 17.67
CA VAL A 426 27.48 4.22 16.93
C VAL A 426 27.79 4.82 15.58
N GLU A 427 29.07 4.89 15.24
CA GLU A 427 29.50 5.38 13.95
C GLU A 427 29.65 4.23 12.95
N VAL A 428 28.96 4.33 11.82
CA VAL A 428 28.93 3.34 10.74
C VAL A 428 29.64 3.91 9.52
N ASP A 429 30.64 3.19 9.02
CA ASP A 429 31.36 3.58 7.80
C ASP A 429 30.49 3.35 6.55
N LEU A 430 30.29 4.38 5.74
CA LEU A 430 29.54 4.30 4.46
C LEU A 430 30.32 3.58 3.36
N LYS A 431 31.65 3.56 3.48
CA LYS A 431 32.59 2.77 2.68
C LYS A 431 33.81 2.38 3.53
N PRO A 432 34.61 1.41 3.10
CA PRO A 432 35.77 0.96 3.90
C PRO A 432 36.64 2.12 4.37
N ASN A 433 36.87 2.22 5.68
CA ASN A 433 37.61 3.30 6.35
C ASN A 433 36.98 4.71 6.16
N GLY A 434 35.66 4.76 5.95
CA GLY A 434 34.94 5.99 5.61
C GLY A 434 35.06 7.10 6.65
N ARG A 435 35.08 6.75 7.95
CA ARG A 435 35.26 7.71 9.06
C ARG A 435 36.55 8.52 9.03
N ASN A 436 37.52 8.10 8.22
CA ASN A 436 38.81 8.81 8.03
C ASN A 436 38.91 9.50 6.67
N ILE A 437 37.84 9.48 5.87
CA ILE A 437 37.82 10.10 4.53
C ILE A 437 36.94 11.34 4.59
N LEU A 438 37.57 12.50 4.44
CA LEU A 438 36.87 13.80 4.42
C LEU A 438 36.03 13.94 3.14
N VAL A 439 34.84 14.50 3.30
CA VAL A 439 33.97 14.88 2.17
C VAL A 439 34.46 16.20 1.59
N THR A 440 34.70 16.23 0.30
CA THR A 440 35.16 17.39 -0.47
C THR A 440 34.23 17.65 -1.66
N ASP A 441 34.38 18.76 -2.34
CA ASP A 441 33.59 19.06 -3.55
C ASP A 441 33.76 18.00 -4.65
N ASP A 442 34.94 17.36 -4.74
CA ASP A 442 35.21 16.32 -5.73
C ASP A 442 34.52 14.99 -5.43
N ASN A 443 34.31 14.66 -4.16
CA ASN A 443 33.74 13.36 -3.76
C ASN A 443 32.35 13.45 -3.12
N LYS A 444 31.75 14.65 -2.96
CA LYS A 444 30.44 14.83 -2.33
C LYS A 444 29.31 14.08 -3.04
N ALA A 445 29.40 13.89 -4.36
CA ALA A 445 28.39 13.12 -5.10
C ALA A 445 28.36 11.66 -4.65
N GLU A 446 29.56 11.05 -4.45
CA GLU A 446 29.67 9.69 -3.90
C GLU A 446 29.14 9.62 -2.46
N TYR A 447 29.49 10.61 -1.64
CA TYR A 447 28.99 10.70 -0.25
C TYR A 447 27.46 10.74 -0.19
N LEU A 448 26.82 11.56 -1.02
CA LEU A 448 25.36 11.69 -1.08
C LEU A 448 24.69 10.38 -1.53
N GLN A 449 25.26 9.70 -2.51
CA GLN A 449 24.76 8.40 -2.98
C GLN A 449 24.89 7.32 -1.90
N LEU A 450 26.03 7.23 -1.23
CA LEU A 450 26.26 6.25 -0.16
C LEU A 450 25.37 6.54 1.05
N THR A 451 25.18 7.82 1.38
CA THR A 451 24.28 8.24 2.46
C THR A 451 22.83 7.88 2.14
N LEU A 452 22.36 8.17 0.92
CA LEU A 452 21.03 7.76 0.46
C LEU A 452 20.86 6.24 0.59
N ARG A 453 21.81 5.49 0.05
CA ARG A 453 21.76 4.03 0.08
C ARG A 453 21.73 3.50 1.51
N TYR A 454 22.58 4.03 2.38
CA TYR A 454 22.60 3.62 3.78
C TYR A 454 21.28 3.92 4.49
N LEU A 455 20.81 5.17 4.44
CA LEU A 455 19.62 5.64 5.17
C LEU A 455 18.33 4.94 4.74
N MET A 456 18.18 4.70 3.44
CA MET A 456 16.93 4.23 2.87
C MET A 456 16.89 2.72 2.65
N LEU A 457 18.05 2.05 2.64
CA LEU A 457 18.16 0.68 2.17
C LEU A 457 19.00 -0.19 3.11
N ASP A 458 20.30 0.07 3.25
CA ASP A 458 21.24 -0.88 3.86
C ASP A 458 20.92 -1.15 5.33
N ARG A 459 20.51 -0.14 6.10
CA ARG A 459 20.23 -0.27 7.53
C ARG A 459 18.93 -1.04 7.85
N CYS A 460 18.02 -1.19 6.88
CA CYS A 460 16.77 -1.95 7.03
C CYS A 460 16.65 -3.13 6.06
N ALA A 461 17.77 -3.55 5.45
CA ALA A 461 17.78 -4.54 4.38
C ALA A 461 17.20 -5.89 4.81
N ALA A 462 17.53 -6.38 6.01
CA ALA A 462 17.04 -7.66 6.51
C ALA A 462 15.53 -7.64 6.78
N GLN A 463 15.03 -6.56 7.40
CA GLN A 463 13.62 -6.35 7.67
C GLN A 463 12.83 -6.27 6.36
N LEU A 464 13.29 -5.41 5.43
CA LEU A 464 12.67 -5.24 4.13
C LEU A 464 12.64 -6.54 3.33
N GLN A 465 13.73 -7.31 3.33
CA GLN A 465 13.80 -8.62 2.67
C GLN A 465 12.72 -9.56 3.20
N ASN A 466 12.59 -9.70 4.52
CA ASN A 466 11.60 -10.59 5.11
C ASN A 466 10.17 -10.15 4.81
N LEU A 467 9.89 -8.84 4.87
CA LEU A 467 8.59 -8.30 4.51
C LEU A 467 8.23 -8.60 3.05
N LEU A 468 9.15 -8.34 2.11
CA LEU A 468 8.91 -8.59 0.69
C LEU A 468 8.78 -10.09 0.38
N VAL A 469 9.59 -10.96 1.03
CA VAL A 469 9.46 -12.42 0.91
C VAL A 469 8.07 -12.86 1.34
N GLY A 470 7.60 -12.39 2.51
CA GLY A 470 6.26 -12.71 2.99
C GLY A 470 5.16 -12.25 2.04
N LEU A 471 5.24 -11.03 1.55
CA LEU A 471 4.26 -10.44 0.64
C LEU A 471 4.17 -11.22 -0.69
N PHE A 472 5.32 -11.49 -1.30
CA PHE A 472 5.37 -12.16 -2.61
C PHE A 472 5.21 -13.68 -2.54
N GLU A 473 5.19 -14.26 -1.34
CA GLU A 473 4.66 -15.63 -1.15
C GLU A 473 3.14 -15.69 -1.41
N VAL A 474 2.42 -14.58 -1.23
CA VAL A 474 0.96 -14.48 -1.38
C VAL A 474 0.57 -13.87 -2.72
N ILE A 475 1.08 -12.69 -3.07
CA ILE A 475 0.78 -12.01 -4.33
C ILE A 475 2.06 -11.88 -5.16
N PRO A 476 2.06 -12.33 -6.43
CA PRO A 476 3.17 -12.09 -7.34
C PRO A 476 3.44 -10.59 -7.51
N GLN A 477 4.72 -10.19 -7.49
CA GLN A 477 5.12 -8.80 -7.65
C GLN A 477 4.61 -8.20 -8.96
N GLU A 478 4.58 -9.00 -10.02
CA GLU A 478 4.15 -8.59 -11.36
C GLU A 478 2.73 -8.04 -11.37
N MET A 479 1.83 -8.60 -10.55
CA MET A 479 0.46 -8.11 -10.44
C MET A 479 0.38 -6.71 -9.83
N LEU A 480 1.34 -6.33 -8.99
CA LEU A 480 1.40 -5.01 -8.36
C LEU A 480 2.07 -3.97 -9.28
N MET A 481 2.85 -4.39 -10.27
CA MET A 481 3.60 -3.51 -11.16
C MET A 481 2.74 -2.59 -12.03
N VAL A 482 1.44 -2.86 -12.16
CA VAL A 482 0.49 -2.02 -12.89
C VAL A 482 0.15 -0.73 -12.16
N PHE A 483 0.33 -0.70 -10.84
CA PHE A 483 0.04 0.46 -10.01
C PHE A 483 1.25 1.37 -9.84
N ASP A 484 1.00 2.65 -9.64
CA ASP A 484 1.94 3.53 -8.98
C ASP A 484 1.78 3.48 -7.45
N TYR A 485 2.69 4.09 -6.71
CA TYR A 485 2.71 3.98 -5.25
C TYR A 485 1.50 4.61 -4.55
N GLN A 486 0.87 5.62 -5.13
CA GLN A 486 -0.35 6.19 -4.58
C GLN A 486 -1.60 5.37 -4.94
N GLU A 487 -1.62 4.78 -6.12
CA GLU A 487 -2.66 3.83 -6.49
C GLU A 487 -2.59 2.58 -5.59
N LEU A 488 -1.38 2.08 -5.29
CA LEU A 488 -1.20 0.97 -4.34
C LEU A 488 -1.62 1.36 -2.91
N GLU A 489 -1.35 2.59 -2.47
CA GLU A 489 -1.87 3.09 -1.19
C GLU A 489 -3.40 3.04 -1.15
N LEU A 490 -4.08 3.47 -2.22
CA LEU A 490 -5.54 3.39 -2.30
C LEU A 490 -6.05 1.93 -2.24
N VAL A 491 -5.35 1.01 -2.92
CA VAL A 491 -5.73 -0.42 -2.89
C VAL A 491 -5.57 -1.01 -1.49
N LEU A 492 -4.50 -0.66 -0.77
CA LEU A 492 -4.23 -1.17 0.57
C LEU A 492 -5.06 -0.51 1.65
N CYS A 493 -5.26 0.80 1.55
CA CYS A 493 -5.81 1.61 2.65
C CYS A 493 -7.18 2.23 2.34
N GLY A 494 -7.69 2.09 1.11
CA GLY A 494 -8.95 2.73 0.71
C GLY A 494 -8.87 4.26 0.61
N VAL A 495 -10.03 4.87 0.41
CA VAL A 495 -10.14 6.33 0.31
C VAL A 495 -10.17 6.94 1.71
N PRO A 496 -9.29 7.90 2.03
CA PRO A 496 -9.22 8.49 3.36
C PRO A 496 -10.41 9.40 3.69
N ASP A 497 -11.01 10.03 2.68
CA ASP A 497 -12.11 10.98 2.87
C ASP A 497 -13.45 10.28 2.72
N ILE A 498 -14.30 10.34 3.74
CA ILE A 498 -15.65 9.80 3.74
C ILE A 498 -16.59 10.84 3.14
N ASP A 499 -17.08 10.55 1.95
CA ASP A 499 -18.07 11.33 1.23
C ASP A 499 -19.47 11.00 1.76
N VAL A 500 -20.04 11.93 2.54
CA VAL A 500 -21.34 11.72 3.18
C VAL A 500 -22.49 11.66 2.17
N ASP A 501 -22.39 12.36 1.04
CA ASP A 501 -23.39 12.32 -0.02
C ASP A 501 -23.37 10.95 -0.74
N ASP A 502 -22.18 10.42 -1.04
CA ASP A 502 -22.03 9.06 -1.56
C ASP A 502 -22.54 8.00 -0.54
N TRP A 503 -22.24 8.18 0.76
CA TRP A 503 -22.75 7.32 1.83
C TRP A 503 -24.27 7.30 1.84
N LYS A 504 -24.89 8.48 1.90
CA LYS A 504 -26.34 8.65 1.92
C LYS A 504 -27.03 8.09 0.67
N ALA A 505 -26.44 8.33 -0.50
CA ALA A 505 -26.99 7.87 -1.79
C ALA A 505 -26.98 6.34 -1.95
N ASN A 506 -26.04 5.65 -1.29
CA ASN A 506 -25.87 4.20 -1.35
C ASN A 506 -26.33 3.49 -0.06
N THR A 507 -27.16 4.13 0.77
CA THR A 507 -27.71 3.56 2.00
C THR A 507 -29.14 3.05 1.77
N GLN A 508 -29.43 1.85 2.27
CA GLN A 508 -30.77 1.29 2.35
C GLN A 508 -31.43 1.69 3.66
N TYR A 509 -32.71 2.00 3.62
CA TYR A 509 -33.48 2.47 4.77
C TYR A 509 -34.69 1.59 5.03
N SER A 510 -34.99 1.30 6.31
CA SER A 510 -36.23 0.66 6.67
C SER A 510 -37.41 1.62 6.52
N HIS A 511 -38.61 1.07 6.32
CA HIS A 511 -39.83 1.84 6.12
C HIS A 511 -40.14 2.76 7.33
N GLU A 512 -39.91 2.27 8.55
CA GLU A 512 -40.14 3.00 9.81
C GLU A 512 -39.21 4.24 9.89
N LEU A 513 -37.96 4.09 9.45
CA LEU A 513 -36.96 5.18 9.49
C LEU A 513 -37.25 6.25 8.44
N VAL A 514 -37.70 5.85 7.24
CA VAL A 514 -38.03 6.81 6.15
C VAL A 514 -39.19 7.75 6.60
N SER A 515 -40.12 7.25 7.40
CA SER A 515 -41.24 8.03 7.90
C SER A 515 -40.89 8.89 9.12
N SER A 516 -39.68 8.73 9.68
CA SER A 516 -39.27 9.36 10.94
C SER A 516 -38.35 10.57 10.69
N PRO A 517 -38.43 11.64 11.48
CA PRO A 517 -37.47 12.74 11.43
C PRO A 517 -36.06 12.31 11.82
N VAL A 518 -35.88 11.18 12.48
CA VAL A 518 -34.60 10.63 12.92
C VAL A 518 -33.66 10.41 11.74
N LEU A 519 -34.18 10.05 10.56
CA LEU A 519 -33.37 9.88 9.36
C LEU A 519 -32.69 11.19 8.94
N ALA A 520 -33.42 12.29 8.94
CA ALA A 520 -32.84 13.60 8.62
C ALA A 520 -31.83 14.01 9.69
N TRP A 521 -32.14 13.84 10.97
CA TRP A 521 -31.23 14.15 12.06
C TRP A 521 -29.94 13.33 12.02
N PHE A 522 -30.03 12.05 11.66
CA PHE A 522 -28.85 11.18 11.52
C PHE A 522 -27.88 11.75 10.50
N TRP A 523 -28.34 12.06 9.30
CA TRP A 523 -27.46 12.59 8.25
C TRP A 523 -26.95 14.00 8.56
N ASP A 524 -27.74 14.83 9.22
CA ASP A 524 -27.28 16.14 9.72
C ASP A 524 -26.13 15.97 10.72
N VAL A 525 -26.29 15.07 11.70
CA VAL A 525 -25.26 14.79 12.70
C VAL A 525 -24.01 14.22 12.03
N VAL A 526 -24.15 13.23 11.13
CA VAL A 526 -23.02 12.64 10.41
C VAL A 526 -22.28 13.70 9.57
N THR A 527 -22.98 14.65 8.97
CA THR A 527 -22.35 15.73 8.18
C THR A 527 -21.51 16.65 9.08
N GLU A 528 -21.99 16.93 10.28
CA GLU A 528 -21.34 17.79 11.29
C GLU A 528 -20.12 17.13 11.97
N LEU A 529 -20.00 15.77 11.94
CA LEU A 529 -18.88 15.03 12.53
C LEU A 529 -17.54 15.40 11.89
N SER A 530 -16.46 15.30 12.67
CA SER A 530 -15.09 15.37 12.15
C SER A 530 -14.80 14.21 11.20
N SER A 531 -13.76 14.31 10.37
CA SER A 531 -13.35 13.21 9.49
C SER A 531 -12.98 11.96 10.29
N GLU A 532 -12.39 12.13 11.46
CA GLU A 532 -12.04 11.03 12.37
C GLU A 532 -13.28 10.36 12.96
N ASP A 533 -14.26 11.15 13.43
CA ASP A 533 -15.50 10.60 14.00
C ASP A 533 -16.36 9.91 12.93
N LYS A 534 -16.36 10.40 11.68
CA LYS A 534 -16.97 9.71 10.55
C LYS A 534 -16.33 8.35 10.32
N ALA A 535 -14.99 8.29 10.38
CA ALA A 535 -14.26 7.05 10.23
C ALA A 535 -14.58 6.05 11.36
N ARG A 536 -14.68 6.52 12.61
CA ARG A 536 -15.07 5.70 13.76
C ARG A 536 -16.52 5.19 13.63
N LEU A 537 -17.45 6.03 13.18
CA LEU A 537 -18.83 5.61 12.94
C LEU A 537 -18.91 4.55 11.82
N LEU A 538 -18.15 4.73 10.75
CA LEU A 538 -18.07 3.74 9.68
C LEU A 538 -17.47 2.42 10.18
N GLN A 539 -16.43 2.49 11.00
CA GLN A 539 -15.81 1.31 11.64
C GLN A 539 -16.80 0.58 12.56
N PHE A 540 -17.57 1.31 13.35
CA PHE A 540 -18.63 0.74 14.17
C PHE A 540 -19.62 -0.06 13.34
N ALA A 541 -20.03 0.47 12.19
CA ALA A 541 -21.07 -0.12 11.35
C ALA A 541 -20.59 -1.25 10.44
N THR A 542 -19.33 -1.22 10.00
CA THR A 542 -18.80 -2.09 8.93
C THR A 542 -17.55 -2.88 9.32
N GLY A 543 -16.94 -2.56 10.45
CA GLY A 543 -15.64 -3.08 10.86
C GLY A 543 -14.45 -2.43 10.13
N SER A 544 -14.69 -1.44 9.27
CA SER A 544 -13.64 -0.71 8.52
C SER A 544 -13.80 0.79 8.70
N SER A 545 -12.71 1.49 9.03
CA SER A 545 -12.68 2.96 9.17
C SER A 545 -12.57 3.71 7.84
N ARG A 546 -12.55 3.00 6.71
CA ARG A 546 -12.34 3.57 5.37
C ARG A 546 -13.31 3.00 4.36
N THR A 547 -13.62 3.82 3.36
CA THR A 547 -14.48 3.40 2.25
C THR A 547 -13.70 2.67 1.17
N PRO A 548 -14.30 1.66 0.52
CA PRO A 548 -13.75 1.08 -0.69
C PRO A 548 -13.49 2.14 -1.77
N ILE A 549 -12.58 1.83 -2.69
CA ILE A 549 -12.18 2.74 -3.77
C ILE A 549 -13.37 3.17 -4.63
N GLN A 550 -14.31 2.26 -4.89
CA GLN A 550 -15.51 2.53 -5.67
C GLN A 550 -16.61 3.27 -4.88
N GLY A 551 -16.36 3.62 -3.62
CA GLY A 551 -17.32 4.26 -2.73
C GLY A 551 -18.25 3.27 -2.02
N PHE A 552 -19.31 3.79 -1.40
CA PHE A 552 -20.24 3.01 -0.58
C PHE A 552 -21.04 1.96 -1.36
N LYS A 553 -21.21 2.13 -2.66
CA LYS A 553 -21.85 1.12 -3.53
C LYS A 553 -21.08 -0.21 -3.61
N ALA A 554 -19.80 -0.20 -3.27
CA ALA A 554 -18.91 -1.36 -3.33
C ALA A 554 -18.66 -1.99 -1.94
N LEU A 555 -19.42 -1.60 -0.93
CA LEU A 555 -19.38 -2.31 0.35
C LEU A 555 -19.82 -3.76 0.14
N VAL A 556 -19.08 -4.67 0.75
CA VAL A 556 -19.34 -6.10 0.64
C VAL A 556 -19.76 -6.69 1.99
N SER A 557 -20.52 -7.76 1.95
CA SER A 557 -20.79 -8.61 3.11
C SER A 557 -19.61 -9.56 3.36
N TYR A 558 -19.78 -10.42 4.34
CA TYR A 558 -18.79 -11.41 4.75
C TYR A 558 -18.40 -12.43 3.67
N ASP A 559 -19.28 -12.71 2.73
CA ASP A 559 -19.05 -13.66 1.63
C ASP A 559 -18.48 -12.99 0.36
N GLY A 560 -18.14 -11.70 0.45
CA GLY A 560 -17.62 -10.91 -0.67
C GLY A 560 -18.71 -10.43 -1.64
N GLN A 561 -20.00 -10.68 -1.35
CA GLN A 561 -21.10 -10.15 -2.15
C GLN A 561 -21.32 -8.67 -1.85
N ILE A 562 -21.78 -7.91 -2.83
CA ILE A 562 -22.14 -6.50 -2.62
C ILE A 562 -23.26 -6.43 -1.60
N CYS A 563 -23.00 -5.72 -0.51
CA CYS A 563 -23.93 -5.49 0.59
C CYS A 563 -23.97 -4.00 0.92
N PRO A 564 -24.95 -3.25 0.42
CA PRO A 564 -25.07 -1.82 0.70
C PRO A 564 -25.19 -1.54 2.20
N PHE A 565 -24.72 -0.37 2.60
CA PHE A 565 -24.95 0.10 3.96
C PHE A 565 -26.45 0.19 4.26
N ALA A 566 -26.88 -0.19 5.47
CA ALA A 566 -28.30 -0.19 5.84
C ALA A 566 -28.53 0.49 7.19
N LEU A 567 -29.59 1.28 7.25
CA LEU A 567 -30.12 1.86 8.49
C LEU A 567 -31.51 1.28 8.77
N GLN A 568 -31.64 0.55 9.88
CA GLN A 568 -32.87 -0.05 10.36
C GLN A 568 -33.43 0.76 11.52
N GLY A 569 -34.62 1.33 11.37
CA GLY A 569 -35.34 1.97 12.48
C GLY A 569 -35.84 0.93 13.46
N VAL A 570 -35.55 1.09 14.76
CA VAL A 570 -36.05 0.22 15.82
C VAL A 570 -36.82 1.04 16.87
N PRO A 571 -37.78 0.45 17.60
CA PRO A 571 -38.54 1.15 18.62
C PRO A 571 -37.62 1.80 19.66
N PHE A 572 -37.94 3.02 20.05
CA PHE A 572 -37.21 3.76 21.07
C PHE A 572 -37.42 3.13 22.46
N SER A 573 -36.33 2.99 23.23
CA SER A 573 -36.38 2.80 24.68
C SER A 573 -35.36 3.76 25.33
N ASP A 574 -35.59 4.13 26.60
CA ASP A 574 -34.75 5.12 27.29
C ASP A 574 -33.30 4.65 27.50
N THR A 575 -33.02 3.36 27.37
CA THR A 575 -31.70 2.74 27.49
C THR A 575 -31.17 2.21 26.17
N ALA A 576 -31.84 2.48 25.04
CA ALA A 576 -31.45 1.92 23.74
C ALA A 576 -30.30 2.72 23.10
N TYR A 577 -29.22 2.02 22.84
CA TYR A 577 -28.11 2.48 22.00
C TYR A 577 -28.25 1.90 20.58
N PRO A 578 -27.68 2.57 19.57
CA PRO A 578 -27.54 1.97 18.24
C PRO A 578 -26.74 0.66 18.31
N ARG A 579 -27.20 -0.34 17.56
CA ARG A 579 -26.49 -1.62 17.44
C ARG A 579 -25.97 -1.80 16.04
N ALA A 580 -24.73 -2.27 15.89
CA ALA A 580 -24.14 -2.54 14.59
C ALA A 580 -24.16 -4.04 14.28
N HIS A 581 -24.46 -4.35 13.02
CA HIS A 581 -24.35 -5.68 12.43
C HIS A 581 -23.32 -5.60 11.31
N THR A 582 -22.06 -5.68 11.68
CA THR A 582 -20.91 -5.43 10.79
C THR A 582 -20.85 -6.41 9.62
N CYS A 583 -21.34 -7.63 9.80
CA CYS A 583 -21.45 -8.64 8.73
C CYS A 583 -22.35 -8.19 7.58
N PHE A 584 -23.30 -7.30 7.85
CA PHE A 584 -24.32 -6.81 6.91
C PHE A 584 -24.22 -5.30 6.68
N ASN A 585 -23.15 -4.64 7.13
CA ASN A 585 -22.96 -3.20 7.05
C ASN A 585 -24.21 -2.41 7.55
N ARG A 586 -24.82 -2.84 8.68
CA ARG A 586 -26.11 -2.33 9.16
C ARG A 586 -26.00 -1.72 10.55
N ILE A 587 -26.71 -0.60 10.75
CA ILE A 587 -26.99 -0.03 12.07
C ILE A 587 -28.51 -0.12 12.35
N ASP A 588 -28.86 -0.73 13.48
CA ASP A 588 -30.18 -0.63 14.08
C ASP A 588 -30.25 0.66 14.91
N LEU A 589 -31.03 1.62 14.45
CA LEU A 589 -31.09 2.98 14.97
C LEU A 589 -32.40 3.18 15.72
N PRO A 590 -32.39 3.37 17.07
CA PRO A 590 -33.59 3.70 17.81
C PRO A 590 -34.24 5.01 17.34
N LEU A 591 -35.56 5.05 17.27
CA LEU A 591 -36.31 6.23 16.85
C LEU A 591 -36.33 7.28 17.97
N TYR A 592 -35.20 7.96 18.15
CA TYR A 592 -34.98 8.99 19.17
C TYR A 592 -35.97 10.14 19.07
N LYS A 593 -36.22 10.82 20.22
CA LYS A 593 -37.20 11.91 20.34
C LYS A 593 -36.62 13.28 19.94
N SER A 594 -35.30 13.45 19.92
CA SER A 594 -34.65 14.69 19.54
C SER A 594 -33.30 14.47 18.83
N LYS A 595 -32.86 15.47 18.04
CA LYS A 595 -31.57 15.47 17.37
C LYS A 595 -30.41 15.49 18.38
N ASP A 596 -30.55 16.20 19.48
CA ASP A 596 -29.52 16.30 20.51
C ASP A 596 -29.28 14.95 21.19
N GLN A 597 -30.37 14.23 21.55
CA GLN A 597 -30.26 12.88 22.09
C GLN A 597 -29.55 11.94 21.12
N LEU A 598 -29.90 11.98 19.85
CA LEU A 598 -29.21 11.19 18.82
C LEU A 598 -27.72 11.53 18.72
N ARG A 599 -27.36 12.82 18.73
CA ARG A 599 -25.98 13.30 18.71
C ARG A 599 -25.19 12.76 19.90
N ASP A 600 -25.72 12.92 21.10
CA ASP A 600 -25.06 12.50 22.34
C ASP A 600 -24.79 10.99 22.32
N VAL A 601 -25.78 10.20 21.92
CA VAL A 601 -25.65 8.74 21.86
C VAL A 601 -24.66 8.30 20.76
N LEU A 602 -24.70 8.91 19.57
CA LEU A 602 -23.72 8.62 18.54
C LEU A 602 -22.31 8.98 19.00
N THR A 603 -22.14 10.11 19.70
CA THR A 603 -20.85 10.52 20.27
C THR A 603 -20.34 9.50 21.28
N VAL A 604 -21.20 8.95 22.12
CA VAL A 604 -20.83 7.86 23.05
C VAL A 604 -20.39 6.63 22.28
N VAL A 605 -21.18 6.19 21.30
CA VAL A 605 -20.91 4.98 20.51
C VAL A 605 -19.56 5.05 19.78
N ILE A 606 -19.25 6.20 19.14
CA ILE A 606 -17.99 6.34 18.39
C ILE A 606 -16.75 6.51 19.29
N ASN A 607 -16.93 6.89 20.56
CA ASN A 607 -15.85 7.05 21.53
C ASN A 607 -15.70 5.85 22.49
N THR A 608 -16.60 4.91 22.44
CA THR A 608 -16.48 3.66 23.21
C THR A 608 -15.60 2.70 22.42
N GLU A 609 -14.59 2.14 23.07
CA GLU A 609 -13.81 1.05 22.46
C GLU A 609 -14.76 -0.09 22.11
N ILE A 610 -14.82 -0.40 20.82
CA ILE A 610 -15.70 -1.46 20.30
C ILE A 610 -14.99 -2.79 20.58
N THR A 611 -15.17 -3.31 21.79
CA THR A 611 -14.67 -4.62 22.18
C THR A 611 -15.85 -5.57 22.37
N GLY A 612 -15.92 -6.59 21.53
CA GLY A 612 -16.85 -7.72 21.67
C GLY A 612 -18.15 -7.60 20.86
N PHE A 613 -18.41 -8.61 20.04
CA PHE A 613 -19.72 -8.85 19.44
C PHE A 613 -20.55 -9.72 20.39
N THR A 614 -21.70 -9.22 20.80
CA THR A 614 -22.71 -10.05 21.48
C THR A 614 -23.61 -10.71 20.45
N GLU A 615 -23.76 -12.03 20.53
CA GLU A 615 -24.79 -12.76 19.79
C GLU A 615 -26.21 -12.27 20.19
N GLU A 616 -27.04 -12.09 19.18
CA GLU A 616 -28.47 -12.33 19.27
C GLU A 616 -28.86 -13.51 18.41
#